data_e0ed320a3172e0474cadf7f9d672e7af
#
_entry.id   e0ed320a3172e0474cadf7f9d672e7af
#
_cell.length_a   1.000
_cell.length_b   1.000
_cell.length_c   1.000
_cell.angle_alpha   90.00
_cell.angle_beta   90.00
_cell.angle_gamma   90.00
#
_symmetry.space_group_name_H-M   'P 1'
#
loop_
_entity.id
_entity.type
_entity.pdbx_description
1 polymer ?
#
loop_
_entity_poly.entity_id
_entity_poly.type
_entity_poly.pdbx_seq_one_letter_code
_entity_poly.pdbx_strand_id
1 'polypeptide(L)'
;TRVEKLIVEDGKVTGVEAVDGNTGTKYTIRAKKTLLTAGGYGNNKNLLTDTYKNTLYYGPVSSTGDGLQMAQKLGVKTQLLEYGKRYPNGIEVAPGKAKSTIYANVGAFDQAGILVSRDGLRFVNEKASNRHILDPMLQQKGGMAYVFMDQKSWEGFYKRLPETGVSHEDADKYLAANGKSAPIFVKGATLE
;
A
#
# COMPACT_ATOMS: atom_id res chain seq x y z
N THR A 1 -12.36 18.88 5.35
CA THR A 1 -11.76 19.82 6.34
C THR A 1 -10.49 19.20 6.91
N ARG A 2 -9.37 19.91 6.91
CA ARG A 2 -8.07 19.50 7.44
C ARG A 2 -7.78 20.25 8.73
N VAL A 3 -7.36 19.54 9.77
CA VAL A 3 -6.84 20.15 10.99
C VAL A 3 -5.37 20.55 10.74
N GLU A 4 -5.03 21.80 11.03
CA GLU A 4 -3.69 22.35 10.79
C GLU A 4 -2.92 22.59 12.08
N LYS A 5 -3.62 22.79 13.20
CA LYS A 5 -3.00 23.13 14.47
C LYS A 5 -3.82 22.66 15.66
N LEU A 6 -3.12 22.26 16.73
CA LEU A 6 -3.69 22.08 18.06
C LEU A 6 -3.65 23.42 18.81
N ILE A 7 -4.74 23.78 19.45
CA ILE A 7 -4.81 24.98 20.32
C ILE A 7 -4.38 24.54 21.72
N VAL A 8 -3.41 25.25 22.27
CA VAL A 8 -2.87 24.97 23.62
C VAL A 8 -3.00 26.20 24.50
N GLU A 9 -3.57 26.02 25.67
CA GLU A 9 -3.71 27.02 26.71
C GLU A 9 -3.31 26.38 28.05
N ASP A 10 -2.45 27.02 28.80
CA ASP A 10 -1.90 26.54 30.09
C ASP A 10 -1.37 25.09 30.01
N GLY A 11 -0.65 24.76 28.92
CA GLY A 11 -0.08 23.44 28.71
C GLY A 11 -1.10 22.32 28.37
N LYS A 12 -2.37 22.66 28.12
CA LYS A 12 -3.43 21.72 27.77
C LYS A 12 -3.97 21.99 26.37
N VAL A 13 -4.25 20.92 25.62
CA VAL A 13 -4.94 21.04 24.34
C VAL A 13 -6.42 21.37 24.61
N THR A 14 -6.85 22.54 24.13
CA THR A 14 -8.20 23.08 24.32
C THR A 14 -9.01 23.16 23.01
N GLY A 15 -8.47 22.64 21.93
CA GLY A 15 -9.17 22.61 20.64
C GLY A 15 -8.24 22.47 19.46
N VAL A 16 -8.77 22.76 18.27
CA VAL A 16 -8.05 22.69 17.00
C VAL A 16 -8.39 23.88 16.09
N GLU A 17 -7.45 24.26 15.25
CA GLU A 17 -7.69 25.10 14.08
C GLU A 17 -7.75 24.20 12.83
N ALA A 18 -8.77 24.39 12.01
CA ALA A 18 -8.99 23.60 10.83
C ALA A 18 -9.38 24.48 9.63
N VAL A 19 -9.12 23.96 8.42
CA VAL A 19 -9.45 24.63 7.16
C VAL A 19 -10.26 23.69 6.28
N ASP A 20 -11.34 24.20 5.71
CA ASP A 20 -12.07 23.51 4.67
C ASP A 20 -11.28 23.60 3.35
N GLY A 21 -10.94 22.41 2.80
CA GLY A 21 -10.11 22.33 1.58
C GLY A 21 -10.81 22.83 0.32
N ASN A 22 -12.14 22.90 0.32
CA ASN A 22 -12.91 23.33 -0.86
C ASN A 22 -13.18 24.85 -0.84
N THR A 23 -13.51 25.38 0.34
CA THR A 23 -13.93 26.78 0.51
C THR A 23 -12.86 27.69 1.07
N GLY A 24 -11.79 27.11 1.65
CA GLY A 24 -10.78 27.88 2.39
C GLY A 24 -11.26 28.41 3.74
N THR A 25 -12.49 28.07 4.15
CA THR A 25 -13.06 28.54 5.41
C THR A 25 -12.26 28.01 6.59
N LYS A 26 -11.89 28.89 7.50
CA LYS A 26 -11.16 28.56 8.72
C LYS A 26 -12.11 28.34 9.89
N TYR A 27 -11.86 27.32 10.67
CA TYR A 27 -12.63 26.97 11.85
C TYR A 27 -11.72 26.94 13.07
N THR A 28 -12.19 27.52 14.17
CA THR A 28 -11.63 27.35 15.51
C THR A 28 -12.61 26.52 16.32
N ILE A 29 -12.24 25.29 16.64
CA ILE A 29 -13.08 24.34 17.34
C ILE A 29 -12.54 24.17 18.76
N ARG A 30 -13.31 24.54 19.77
CA ARG A 30 -12.95 24.39 21.18
C ARG A 30 -13.51 23.10 21.75
N ALA A 31 -12.71 22.39 22.54
CA ALA A 31 -13.10 21.13 23.16
C ALA A 31 -12.41 20.93 24.52
N LYS A 32 -13.13 20.34 25.45
CA LYS A 32 -12.59 19.98 26.79
C LYS A 32 -11.57 18.83 26.71
N LYS A 33 -11.67 17.98 25.72
CA LYS A 33 -10.78 16.84 25.42
C LYS A 33 -10.59 16.72 23.92
N THR A 34 -9.38 16.36 23.51
CA THR A 34 -9.07 16.11 22.10
C THR A 34 -8.50 14.69 21.97
N LEU A 35 -9.12 13.88 21.11
CA LEU A 35 -8.65 12.54 20.78
C LEU A 35 -7.98 12.58 19.42
N LEU A 36 -6.71 12.12 19.34
CA LEU A 36 -5.94 12.06 18.11
C LEU A 36 -6.10 10.70 17.45
N THR A 37 -6.90 10.63 16.37
CA THR A 37 -7.14 9.44 15.56
C THR A 37 -6.91 9.72 14.07
N ALA A 38 -5.89 10.53 13.75
CA ALA A 38 -5.65 11.11 12.44
C ALA A 38 -4.90 10.19 11.45
N GLY A 39 -4.89 8.88 11.70
CA GLY A 39 -4.20 7.90 10.85
C GLY A 39 -2.68 7.90 11.02
N GLY A 40 -2.00 7.26 10.08
CA GLY A 40 -0.56 7.08 10.09
C GLY A 40 0.22 8.13 9.27
N TYR A 41 1.48 7.81 8.99
CA TYR A 41 2.39 8.68 8.24
C TYR A 41 3.06 7.98 7.03
N GLY A 42 2.60 6.79 6.66
CA GLY A 42 3.23 5.97 5.62
C GLY A 42 3.25 6.61 4.21
N ASN A 43 2.38 7.59 3.94
CA ASN A 43 2.37 8.33 2.68
C ASN A 43 3.29 9.57 2.69
N ASN A 44 3.99 9.84 3.80
CA ASN A 44 4.92 10.97 3.90
C ASN A 44 6.35 10.47 3.95
N LYS A 45 7.01 10.44 2.80
CA LYS A 45 8.40 9.95 2.68
C LYS A 45 9.40 10.67 3.58
N ASN A 46 9.13 11.93 3.96
CA ASN A 46 10.01 12.71 4.83
C ASN A 46 9.99 12.23 6.29
N LEU A 47 8.97 11.47 6.68
CA LEU A 47 8.84 10.88 8.01
C LEU A 47 9.31 9.42 8.07
N LEU A 48 9.69 8.84 6.93
CA LEU A 48 10.12 7.46 6.83
C LEU A 48 11.64 7.33 6.91
N THR A 49 12.12 6.24 7.48
CA THR A 49 13.54 5.86 7.40
C THR A 49 13.90 5.42 5.98
N ASP A 50 15.19 5.39 5.66
CA ASP A 50 15.68 5.02 4.32
C ASP A 50 15.22 3.63 3.89
N THR A 51 15.05 2.71 4.83
CA THR A 51 14.51 1.38 4.59
C THR A 51 13.12 1.40 3.94
N TYR A 52 12.29 2.41 4.25
CA TYR A 52 10.90 2.48 3.77
C TYR A 52 10.67 3.54 2.70
N LYS A 53 11.54 4.56 2.58
CA LYS A 53 11.40 5.63 1.57
C LYS A 53 11.30 5.11 0.14
N ASN A 54 12.01 4.01 -0.16
CA ASN A 54 12.11 3.42 -1.49
C ASN A 54 11.07 2.33 -1.74
N THR A 55 10.15 2.09 -0.79
CA THR A 55 9.05 1.15 -0.98
C THR A 55 7.83 1.86 -1.57
N LEU A 56 7.04 1.11 -2.35
CA LEU A 56 5.75 1.59 -2.83
C LEU A 56 4.74 1.58 -1.68
N TYR A 57 4.08 2.71 -1.48
CA TYR A 57 3.01 2.84 -0.50
C TYR A 57 1.65 2.59 -1.13
N TYR A 58 0.84 1.71 -0.56
CA TYR A 58 -0.52 1.40 -1.00
C TYR A 58 -1.58 1.52 0.11
N GLY A 59 -1.25 2.20 1.19
CA GLY A 59 -2.21 2.58 2.23
C GLY A 59 -3.00 3.84 1.88
N PRO A 60 -3.81 4.36 2.82
CA PRO A 60 -4.61 5.56 2.61
C PRO A 60 -3.75 6.78 2.24
N VAL A 61 -4.13 7.50 1.19
CA VAL A 61 -3.41 8.71 0.75
C VAL A 61 -3.38 9.81 1.80
N SER A 62 -4.34 9.80 2.74
CA SER A 62 -4.43 10.72 3.88
C SER A 62 -3.43 10.42 5.01
N SER A 63 -2.69 9.32 4.96
CA SER A 63 -1.68 8.97 5.98
C SER A 63 -0.41 9.81 5.83
N THR A 64 -0.53 11.11 6.01
CA THR A 64 0.52 12.12 5.80
C THR A 64 1.27 12.50 7.08
N GLY A 65 0.84 11.95 8.24
CA GLY A 65 1.49 12.20 9.51
C GLY A 65 1.17 13.55 10.16
N ASP A 66 0.10 14.21 9.73
CA ASP A 66 -0.27 15.53 10.25
C ASP A 66 -0.47 15.51 11.77
N GLY A 67 -1.18 14.49 12.28
CA GLY A 67 -1.39 14.32 13.72
C GLY A 67 -0.10 14.09 14.50
N LEU A 68 0.79 13.23 13.97
CA LEU A 68 2.10 12.98 14.56
C LEU A 68 2.91 14.28 14.66
N GLN A 69 3.00 15.03 13.55
CA GLN A 69 3.78 16.27 13.50
C GLN A 69 3.21 17.35 14.43
N MET A 70 1.87 17.47 14.52
CA MET A 70 1.23 18.40 15.47
C MET A 70 1.54 18.03 16.92
N ALA A 71 1.49 16.74 17.26
CA ALA A 71 1.82 16.26 18.61
C ALA A 71 3.31 16.48 18.94
N GLN A 72 4.22 16.22 18.01
CA GLN A 72 5.65 16.44 18.19
C GLN A 72 6.00 17.90 18.46
N LYS A 73 5.31 18.84 17.78
CA LYS A 73 5.48 20.29 18.03
C LYS A 73 5.13 20.70 19.47
N LEU A 74 4.34 19.90 20.16
CA LEU A 74 3.99 20.10 21.58
C LEU A 74 4.90 19.33 22.54
N GLY A 75 5.99 18.74 22.06
CA GLY A 75 6.92 17.98 22.88
C GLY A 75 6.43 16.61 23.34
N VAL A 76 5.40 16.06 22.68
CA VAL A 76 4.93 14.70 22.96
C VAL A 76 6.03 13.70 22.65
N LYS A 77 6.31 12.80 23.57
CA LYS A 77 7.29 11.72 23.36
C LYS A 77 6.79 10.74 22.32
N THR A 78 7.67 10.37 21.40
CA THR A 78 7.40 9.34 20.38
C THR A 78 8.36 8.18 20.54
N GLN A 79 7.94 6.99 20.09
CA GLN A 79 8.78 5.79 20.10
C GLN A 79 8.45 4.93 18.89
N LEU A 80 9.38 4.06 18.50
CA LEU A 80 9.21 3.09 17.41
C LEU A 80 8.94 3.71 16.04
N LEU A 81 9.32 4.97 15.81
CA LEU A 81 9.13 5.64 14.52
C LEU A 81 10.05 5.08 13.43
N GLU A 82 11.12 4.39 13.81
CA GLU A 82 12.04 3.68 12.92
C GLU A 82 11.47 2.37 12.37
N TYR A 83 10.37 1.87 12.94
CA TYR A 83 9.73 0.64 12.50
C TYR A 83 8.59 0.91 11.53
N GLY A 84 8.53 0.09 10.50
CA GLY A 84 7.44 0.06 9.52
C GLY A 84 7.11 -1.37 9.16
N LYS A 85 5.96 -1.59 8.56
CA LYS A 85 5.53 -2.91 8.10
C LYS A 85 5.50 -2.94 6.58
N ARG A 86 6.23 -3.88 5.98
CA ARG A 86 6.21 -4.18 4.55
C ARG A 86 5.43 -5.47 4.31
N TYR A 87 4.79 -5.55 3.17
CA TYR A 87 4.03 -6.73 2.75
C TYR A 87 4.37 -7.11 1.31
N PRO A 88 4.35 -8.40 0.96
CA PRO A 88 4.59 -8.88 -0.40
C PRO A 88 3.36 -8.72 -1.33
N ASN A 89 2.38 -7.93 -0.96
CA ASN A 89 1.04 -7.89 -1.56
C ASN A 89 0.73 -6.52 -2.15
N GLY A 90 1.55 -6.05 -3.07
CA GLY A 90 1.33 -4.78 -3.75
C GLY A 90 1.69 -4.87 -5.22
N ILE A 91 0.99 -4.12 -6.05
CA ILE A 91 1.27 -3.98 -7.47
C ILE A 91 1.34 -2.50 -7.85
N GLU A 92 2.36 -2.14 -8.62
CA GLU A 92 2.45 -0.80 -9.17
C GLU A 92 1.43 -0.64 -10.29
N VAL A 93 0.57 0.39 -10.18
CA VAL A 93 -0.50 0.69 -11.16
C VAL A 93 -0.23 1.94 -11.99
N ALA A 94 0.74 2.74 -11.57
CA ALA A 94 1.32 3.86 -12.30
C ALA A 94 2.65 4.20 -11.62
N PRO A 95 3.59 4.92 -12.25
CA PRO A 95 4.89 5.25 -11.66
C PRO A 95 4.77 5.82 -10.24
N GLY A 96 5.32 5.13 -9.25
CA GLY A 96 5.28 5.49 -7.83
C GLY A 96 3.93 5.29 -7.13
N LYS A 97 2.91 4.75 -7.80
CA LYS A 97 1.59 4.48 -7.23
C LYS A 97 1.32 2.98 -7.18
N ALA A 98 0.94 2.48 -6.03
CA ALA A 98 0.63 1.07 -5.84
C ALA A 98 -0.78 0.85 -5.28
N LYS A 99 -1.29 -0.34 -5.53
CA LYS A 99 -2.51 -0.89 -4.92
C LYS A 99 -2.20 -2.18 -4.20
N SER A 100 -2.96 -2.48 -3.16
CA SER A 100 -2.90 -3.77 -2.47
C SER A 100 -3.45 -4.89 -3.37
N THR A 101 -2.76 -6.03 -3.38
CA THR A 101 -3.16 -7.23 -4.11
C THR A 101 -3.49 -8.40 -3.19
N ILE A 102 -3.75 -8.16 -1.90
CA ILE A 102 -3.97 -9.23 -0.92
C ILE A 102 -5.00 -10.24 -1.40
N TYR A 103 -6.19 -9.78 -1.78
CA TYR A 103 -7.26 -10.67 -2.24
C TYR A 103 -6.95 -11.33 -3.59
N ALA A 104 -6.33 -10.59 -4.51
CA ALA A 104 -5.93 -11.12 -5.81
C ALA A 104 -4.86 -12.22 -5.66
N ASN A 105 -3.86 -12.01 -4.78
CA ASN A 105 -2.83 -13.02 -4.51
C ASN A 105 -3.42 -14.30 -3.90
N VAL A 106 -4.27 -14.17 -2.88
CA VAL A 106 -4.96 -15.33 -2.29
C VAL A 106 -5.79 -16.06 -3.34
N GLY A 107 -6.58 -15.34 -4.14
CA GLY A 107 -7.37 -15.91 -5.22
C GLY A 107 -6.52 -16.65 -6.27
N ALA A 108 -5.38 -16.08 -6.67
CA ALA A 108 -4.45 -16.70 -7.60
C ALA A 108 -3.81 -17.97 -7.01
N PHE A 109 -3.34 -17.92 -5.76
CA PHE A 109 -2.70 -19.07 -5.11
C PHE A 109 -3.69 -20.20 -4.82
N ASP A 110 -4.96 -19.90 -4.60
CA ASP A 110 -6.03 -20.90 -4.48
C ASP A 110 -6.34 -21.59 -5.82
N GLN A 111 -6.00 -20.96 -6.93
CA GLN A 111 -6.08 -21.51 -8.28
C GLN A 111 -4.73 -22.06 -8.79
N ALA A 112 -3.86 -22.49 -7.88
CA ALA A 112 -2.53 -23.02 -8.17
C ALA A 112 -1.55 -22.05 -8.85
N GLY A 113 -1.78 -20.73 -8.76
CA GLY A 113 -0.79 -19.73 -9.11
C GLY A 113 0.45 -19.84 -8.23
N ILE A 114 1.62 -19.67 -8.81
CA ILE A 114 2.91 -19.73 -8.10
C ILE A 114 3.66 -18.41 -8.19
N LEU A 115 4.53 -18.14 -7.22
CA LEU A 115 5.44 -17.00 -7.24
C LEU A 115 6.77 -17.39 -7.88
N VAL A 116 7.13 -16.66 -8.93
CA VAL A 116 8.40 -16.84 -9.63
C VAL A 116 9.22 -15.55 -9.61
N SER A 117 10.56 -15.73 -9.69
CA SER A 117 11.51 -14.65 -9.91
C SER A 117 11.38 -14.10 -11.34
N ARG A 118 12.14 -13.06 -11.65
CA ARG A 118 12.27 -12.54 -13.03
C ARG A 118 12.80 -13.58 -14.03
N ASP A 119 13.55 -14.56 -13.53
CA ASP A 119 14.15 -15.63 -14.35
C ASP A 119 13.23 -16.86 -14.43
N GLY A 120 11.96 -16.75 -14.00
CA GLY A 120 10.97 -17.80 -14.05
C GLY A 120 11.13 -18.90 -12.97
N LEU A 121 12.03 -18.72 -12.02
CA LEU A 121 12.29 -19.72 -10.99
C LEU A 121 11.36 -19.51 -9.78
N ARG A 122 10.65 -20.56 -9.37
CA ARG A 122 9.90 -20.58 -8.11
C ARG A 122 10.89 -20.54 -6.94
N PHE A 123 10.68 -19.64 -5.98
CA PHE A 123 11.63 -19.37 -4.90
C PHE A 123 11.02 -19.45 -3.50
N VAL A 124 9.69 -19.58 -3.38
CA VAL A 124 8.98 -19.56 -2.10
C VAL A 124 7.69 -20.40 -2.16
N ASN A 125 7.20 -20.79 -1.01
CA ASN A 125 5.84 -21.32 -0.87
C ASN A 125 4.85 -20.16 -0.74
N GLU A 126 3.96 -20.01 -1.69
CA GLU A 126 2.97 -18.93 -1.81
C GLU A 126 1.94 -18.93 -0.65
N LYS A 127 1.76 -20.09 -0.02
CA LYS A 127 0.86 -20.25 1.15
C LYS A 127 1.57 -20.03 2.50
N ALA A 128 2.82 -19.65 2.49
CA ALA A 128 3.55 -19.27 3.69
C ALA A 128 3.05 -17.92 4.25
N SER A 129 3.46 -17.59 5.47
CA SER A 129 3.15 -16.29 6.04
C SER A 129 3.78 -15.14 5.24
N ASN A 130 3.19 -13.95 5.31
CA ASN A 130 3.71 -12.76 4.62
C ASN A 130 5.20 -12.51 4.85
N ARG A 131 5.70 -12.77 6.06
CA ARG A 131 7.13 -12.63 6.37
C ARG A 131 7.99 -13.63 5.60
N HIS A 132 7.58 -14.89 5.56
CA HIS A 132 8.31 -15.94 4.85
C HIS A 132 8.28 -15.75 3.33
N ILE A 133 7.30 -15.02 2.80
CA ILE A 133 7.27 -14.64 1.38
C ILE A 133 8.10 -13.37 1.15
N LEU A 134 7.99 -12.38 2.03
CA LEU A 134 8.63 -11.07 1.85
C LEU A 134 10.15 -11.16 1.85
N ASP A 135 10.73 -11.86 2.83
CA ASP A 135 12.18 -11.91 2.98
C ASP A 135 12.88 -12.51 1.73
N PRO A 136 12.47 -13.68 1.19
CA PRO A 136 12.99 -14.18 -0.09
C PRO A 136 12.66 -13.27 -1.29
N MET A 137 11.49 -12.63 -1.32
CA MET A 137 11.10 -11.73 -2.40
C MET A 137 11.99 -10.50 -2.48
N LEU A 138 12.38 -9.92 -1.34
CA LEU A 138 13.29 -8.78 -1.28
C LEU A 138 14.70 -9.11 -1.79
N GLN A 139 15.09 -10.38 -1.81
CA GLN A 139 16.36 -10.86 -2.37
C GLN A 139 16.30 -11.00 -3.89
N GLN A 140 15.09 -11.02 -4.49
CA GLN A 140 14.96 -11.07 -5.94
C GLN A 140 15.32 -9.73 -6.58
N LYS A 141 15.68 -9.75 -7.84
CA LYS A 141 16.07 -8.57 -8.61
C LYS A 141 14.93 -7.51 -8.57
N GLY A 142 15.21 -6.35 -8.03
CA GLY A 142 14.26 -5.27 -7.86
C GLY A 142 13.26 -5.48 -6.70
N GLY A 143 13.44 -6.51 -5.85
CA GLY A 143 12.53 -6.83 -4.76
C GLY A 143 11.12 -7.22 -5.25
N MET A 144 11.03 -7.79 -6.46
CA MET A 144 9.78 -8.13 -7.13
C MET A 144 9.66 -9.63 -7.38
N ALA A 145 8.41 -10.09 -7.42
CA ALA A 145 8.02 -11.42 -7.87
C ALA A 145 6.86 -11.33 -8.86
N TYR A 146 6.67 -12.38 -9.63
CA TYR A 146 5.57 -12.49 -10.59
C TYR A 146 4.68 -13.65 -10.18
N VAL A 147 3.36 -13.47 -10.33
CA VAL A 147 2.42 -14.59 -10.20
C VAL A 147 2.32 -15.25 -11.57
N PHE A 148 2.74 -16.50 -11.63
CA PHE A 148 2.63 -17.33 -12.82
C PHE A 148 1.44 -18.28 -12.69
N MET A 149 0.66 -18.40 -13.76
CA MET A 149 -0.48 -19.30 -13.86
C MET A 149 -0.51 -19.94 -15.24
N ASP A 150 -0.84 -21.23 -15.32
CA ASP A 150 -1.20 -21.86 -16.57
C ASP A 150 -2.62 -21.44 -17.00
N GLN A 151 -3.05 -21.86 -18.20
CA GLN A 151 -4.35 -21.49 -18.75
C GLN A 151 -5.51 -21.91 -17.83
N LYS A 152 -5.47 -23.10 -17.27
CA LYS A 152 -6.53 -23.63 -16.39
C LYS A 152 -6.62 -22.84 -15.08
N SER A 153 -5.49 -22.55 -14.47
CA SER A 153 -5.39 -21.73 -13.24
C SER A 153 -5.88 -20.31 -13.51
N TRP A 154 -5.50 -19.73 -14.65
CA TRP A 154 -5.98 -18.42 -15.06
C TRP A 154 -7.50 -18.38 -15.25
N GLU A 155 -8.09 -19.36 -15.93
CA GLU A 155 -9.54 -19.42 -16.12
C GLU A 155 -10.31 -19.50 -14.78
N GLY A 156 -9.79 -20.28 -13.82
CA GLY A 156 -10.33 -20.36 -12.48
C GLY A 156 -10.21 -19.03 -11.71
N PHE A 157 -9.07 -18.39 -11.80
CA PHE A 157 -8.82 -17.09 -11.19
C PHE A 157 -9.65 -15.98 -11.84
N TYR A 158 -9.72 -15.95 -13.18
CA TYR A 158 -10.46 -14.95 -13.95
C TYR A 158 -11.94 -14.91 -13.55
N LYS A 159 -12.59 -16.06 -13.36
CA LYS A 159 -13.98 -16.13 -12.88
C LYS A 159 -14.18 -15.43 -11.54
N ARG A 160 -13.15 -15.41 -10.69
CA ARG A 160 -13.19 -14.84 -9.34
C ARG A 160 -12.61 -13.43 -9.24
N LEU A 161 -12.12 -12.86 -10.32
CA LEU A 161 -11.50 -11.53 -10.34
C LEU A 161 -12.34 -10.44 -9.65
N PRO A 162 -13.67 -10.34 -9.90
CA PRO A 162 -14.49 -9.33 -9.25
C PRO A 162 -14.48 -9.42 -7.70
N GLU A 163 -14.35 -10.63 -7.15
CA GLU A 163 -14.23 -10.85 -5.69
C GLU A 163 -12.93 -10.25 -5.14
N THR A 164 -11.93 -10.07 -5.97
CA THR A 164 -10.61 -9.52 -5.60
C THR A 164 -10.51 -8.00 -5.75
N GLY A 165 -11.56 -7.36 -6.25
CA GLY A 165 -11.59 -5.92 -6.53
C GLY A 165 -10.94 -5.53 -7.86
N VAL A 166 -10.69 -6.51 -8.75
CA VAL A 166 -10.21 -6.29 -10.12
C VAL A 166 -11.35 -6.63 -11.09
N SER A 167 -11.71 -5.71 -11.98
CA SER A 167 -12.72 -5.98 -13.00
C SER A 167 -12.15 -6.86 -14.13
N HIS A 168 -13.02 -7.59 -14.82
CA HIS A 168 -12.63 -8.31 -16.04
C HIS A 168 -12.09 -7.34 -17.10
N GLU A 169 -12.75 -6.19 -17.28
CA GLU A 169 -12.34 -5.14 -18.22
C GLU A 169 -10.89 -4.66 -17.95
N ASP A 170 -10.54 -4.40 -16.68
CA ASP A 170 -9.17 -4.00 -16.31
C ASP A 170 -8.16 -5.12 -16.62
N ALA A 171 -8.49 -6.37 -16.28
CA ALA A 171 -7.61 -7.50 -16.54
C ALA A 171 -7.39 -7.72 -18.03
N ASP A 172 -8.44 -7.66 -18.85
CA ASP A 172 -8.36 -7.79 -20.31
C ASP A 172 -7.54 -6.67 -20.92
N LYS A 173 -7.70 -5.44 -20.45
CA LYS A 173 -6.90 -4.29 -20.85
C LYS A 173 -5.42 -4.48 -20.55
N TYR A 174 -5.08 -4.99 -19.36
CA TYR A 174 -3.69 -5.25 -18.98
C TYR A 174 -3.08 -6.39 -19.80
N LEU A 175 -3.84 -7.45 -20.05
CA LEU A 175 -3.42 -8.56 -20.93
C LEU A 175 -3.21 -8.10 -22.36
N ALA A 176 -4.10 -7.26 -22.89
CA ALA A 176 -3.97 -6.70 -24.25
C ALA A 176 -2.73 -5.80 -24.38
N ALA A 177 -2.35 -5.10 -23.31
CA ALA A 177 -1.12 -4.29 -23.27
C ALA A 177 0.16 -5.15 -23.27
N ASN A 178 0.07 -6.41 -22.89
CA ASN A 178 1.13 -7.43 -22.92
C ASN A 178 2.49 -6.90 -22.44
N GLY A 179 2.55 -6.50 -21.17
CA GLY A 179 3.76 -6.00 -20.51
C GLY A 179 4.09 -4.53 -20.76
N LYS A 180 3.32 -3.81 -21.59
CA LYS A 180 3.55 -2.39 -21.92
C LYS A 180 2.78 -1.41 -21.01
N SER A 181 2.09 -1.91 -20.00
CA SER A 181 1.34 -1.10 -19.03
C SER A 181 1.76 -1.39 -17.60
N ALA A 182 1.30 -0.57 -16.66
CA ALA A 182 1.29 -0.88 -15.24
C ALA A 182 -0.19 -1.02 -14.81
N PRO A 183 -0.60 -2.14 -14.19
CA PRO A 183 0.21 -3.33 -13.84
C PRO A 183 0.68 -4.15 -15.06
N ILE A 184 1.78 -4.88 -14.87
CA ILE A 184 2.38 -5.70 -15.91
C ILE A 184 1.70 -7.06 -15.95
N PHE A 185 0.94 -7.32 -17.01
CA PHE A 185 0.38 -8.62 -17.37
C PHE A 185 0.99 -9.09 -18.68
N VAL A 186 1.42 -10.34 -18.74
CA VAL A 186 2.02 -10.95 -19.92
C VAL A 186 1.33 -12.27 -20.20
N LYS A 187 1.11 -12.58 -21.47
CA LYS A 187 0.56 -13.84 -21.94
C LYS A 187 1.46 -14.42 -23.02
N GLY A 188 1.84 -15.68 -22.88
CA GLY A 188 2.55 -16.46 -23.87
C GLY A 188 1.81 -17.74 -24.21
N ALA A 189 2.08 -18.33 -25.37
CA ALA A 189 1.58 -19.65 -25.78
C ALA A 189 2.42 -20.79 -25.18
N THR A 190 3.69 -20.53 -24.88
CA THR A 190 4.66 -21.46 -24.30
C THR A 190 5.39 -20.79 -23.15
N LEU A 191 6.25 -21.55 -22.45
CA LEU A 191 7.11 -21.05 -21.37
C LEU A 191 8.43 -20.45 -21.91
N GLU A 192 8.67 -20.53 -23.19
CA GLU A 192 9.84 -19.99 -23.89
C GLU A 192 9.63 -18.56 -24.37
#